data_3c45c0747123a5199168e88b86548f1a
#
_entry.id   3c45c0747123a5199168e88b86548f1a
#
_cell.length_a   1.000
_cell.length_b   1.000
_cell.length_c   1.000
_cell.angle_alpha   90.00
_cell.angle_beta   90.00
_cell.angle_gamma   90.00
#
_symmetry.space_group_name_H-M   'P 1'
#
loop_
_entity.id
_entity.type
_entity.pdbx_description
1 polymer ?
#
loop_
_entity_poly.entity_id
_entity_poly.type
_entity_poly.pdbx_seq_one_letter_code
_entity_poly.pdbx_strand_id
1 'polypeptide(L)'
;QRPLILRLLNDFGDFLDEEHIVTAYDVKRGKPNPDPYLMGLQKTGNLQPWEGIVVENTPLGVRAGVAANIFTVAINSGPIPDNELSDKGSNLLYHQMTEFCNDFESLIEMAHQQSQIFKTTKTCK
;
A
#
# COMPACT_ATOMS: atom_id res chain seq x y z
N GLN A 1 12.26 -16.47 7.34
CA GLN A 1 10.94 -15.87 7.06
C GLN A 1 9.76 -16.74 7.52
N ARG A 2 9.87 -18.08 7.43
CA ARG A 2 8.78 -18.99 7.85
C ARG A 2 8.32 -18.77 9.31
N PRO A 3 9.21 -18.60 10.31
CA PRO A 3 8.78 -18.30 11.68
C PRO A 3 7.96 -17.01 11.81
N LEU A 4 8.29 -15.96 11.04
CA LEU A 4 7.54 -14.71 11.03
C LEU A 4 6.13 -14.89 10.44
N ILE A 5 6.02 -15.62 9.32
CA ILE A 5 4.72 -15.94 8.70
C ILE A 5 3.84 -16.72 9.68
N LEU A 6 4.39 -17.76 10.32
CA LEU A 6 3.64 -18.55 11.30
C LEU A 6 3.15 -17.70 12.48
N ARG A 7 3.96 -16.76 12.96
CA ARG A 7 3.55 -15.82 14.00
C ARG A 7 2.42 -14.91 13.55
N LEU A 8 2.54 -14.33 12.35
CA LEU A 8 1.47 -13.49 11.78
C LEU A 8 0.16 -14.26 11.64
N LEU A 9 0.21 -15.49 11.14
CA LEU A 9 -0.98 -16.34 10.99
C LEU A 9 -1.56 -16.75 12.35
N ASN A 10 -0.72 -16.99 13.36
CA ASN A 10 -1.19 -17.29 14.70
C ASN A 10 -1.95 -16.11 15.34
N ASP A 11 -1.43 -14.90 15.14
CA ASP A 11 -1.98 -13.69 15.77
C ASP A 11 -3.16 -13.09 14.96
N PHE A 12 -3.17 -13.27 13.63
CA PHE A 12 -4.10 -12.61 12.71
C PHE A 12 -4.77 -13.55 11.70
N GLY A 13 -4.67 -14.87 11.88
CA GLY A 13 -5.19 -15.86 10.93
C GLY A 13 -6.70 -15.82 10.70
N ASP A 14 -7.47 -15.17 11.59
CA ASP A 14 -8.90 -14.92 11.37
C ASP A 14 -9.17 -13.89 10.25
N PHE A 15 -8.15 -13.09 9.89
CA PHE A 15 -8.26 -11.99 8.92
C PHE A 15 -7.26 -12.09 7.78
N LEU A 16 -6.22 -12.92 7.93
CA LEU A 16 -5.07 -12.98 7.02
C LEU A 16 -4.81 -14.41 6.57
N ASP A 17 -4.94 -14.66 5.28
CA ASP A 17 -4.54 -15.91 4.65
C ASP A 17 -3.07 -15.87 4.20
N GLU A 18 -2.36 -16.99 4.34
CA GLU A 18 -0.95 -17.10 3.93
C GLU A 18 -0.75 -16.77 2.44
N GLU A 19 -1.71 -17.14 1.60
CA GLU A 19 -1.65 -16.89 0.15
C GLU A 19 -1.63 -15.41 -0.22
N HIS A 20 -2.12 -14.52 0.67
CA HIS A 20 -2.09 -13.07 0.47
C HIS A 20 -0.80 -12.40 0.99
N ILE A 21 0.08 -13.16 1.65
CA ILE A 21 1.34 -12.64 2.15
C ILE A 21 2.37 -12.60 1.02
N VAL A 22 3.02 -11.45 0.85
CA VAL A 22 4.14 -11.24 -0.07
C VAL A 22 5.44 -11.18 0.71
N THR A 23 6.38 -12.01 0.34
CA THR A 23 7.72 -12.07 0.95
C THR A 23 8.79 -11.65 -0.05
N ALA A 24 10.02 -11.47 0.42
CA ALA A 24 11.17 -11.17 -0.44
C ALA A 24 11.47 -12.29 -1.47
N TYR A 25 10.96 -13.50 -1.26
CA TYR A 25 11.13 -14.61 -2.20
C TYR A 25 10.09 -14.62 -3.33
N ASP A 26 8.99 -13.90 -3.16
CA ASP A 26 7.92 -13.83 -4.18
C ASP A 26 8.23 -12.82 -5.28
N VAL A 27 9.21 -11.94 -5.08
CA VAL A 27 9.51 -10.84 -5.98
C VAL A 27 10.98 -10.84 -6.40
N LYS A 28 11.24 -10.37 -7.63
CA LYS A 28 12.61 -10.22 -8.13
C LYS A 28 13.31 -8.99 -7.58
N ARG A 29 12.56 -7.92 -7.36
CA ARG A 29 13.07 -6.63 -6.92
C ARG A 29 12.27 -6.14 -5.72
N GLY A 30 12.96 -5.88 -4.62
CA GLY A 30 12.36 -5.27 -3.44
C GLY A 30 12.12 -3.77 -3.58
N LYS A 31 11.52 -3.16 -2.55
CA LYS A 31 11.34 -1.71 -2.44
C LYS A 31 12.69 -0.98 -2.68
N PRO A 32 12.72 0.10 -3.43
CA PRO A 32 11.63 0.97 -3.87
C PRO A 32 10.94 0.56 -5.18
N ASN A 33 11.24 -0.62 -5.74
CA ASN A 33 10.52 -1.09 -6.91
C ASN A 33 9.08 -1.48 -6.56
N PRO A 34 8.14 -1.39 -7.51
CA PRO A 34 6.72 -1.66 -7.27
C PRO A 34 6.38 -3.15 -7.10
N ASP A 35 7.33 -4.05 -7.42
CA ASP A 35 7.11 -5.50 -7.49
C ASP A 35 6.37 -6.08 -6.26
N PRO A 36 6.70 -5.72 -4.99
CA PRO A 36 5.98 -6.28 -3.85
C PRO A 36 4.50 -5.93 -3.80
N TYR A 37 4.13 -4.70 -4.19
CA TYR A 37 2.74 -4.25 -4.19
C TYR A 37 1.95 -4.79 -5.38
N LEU A 38 2.58 -4.86 -6.56
CA LEU A 38 1.98 -5.50 -7.73
C LEU A 38 1.75 -6.99 -7.48
N MET A 39 2.68 -7.67 -6.80
CA MET A 39 2.50 -9.05 -6.36
C MET A 39 1.35 -9.18 -5.36
N GLY A 40 1.20 -8.24 -4.43
CA GLY A 40 0.07 -8.20 -3.51
C GLY A 40 -1.28 -8.10 -4.24
N LEU A 41 -1.40 -7.21 -5.20
CA LEU A 41 -2.59 -7.09 -6.05
C LEU A 41 -2.89 -8.39 -6.81
N GLN A 42 -1.85 -9.03 -7.34
CA GLN A 42 -1.99 -10.31 -8.05
C GLN A 42 -2.50 -11.41 -7.12
N LYS A 43 -1.90 -11.57 -5.94
CA LYS A 43 -2.28 -12.59 -4.94
C LYS A 43 -3.69 -12.37 -4.38
N THR A 44 -4.19 -11.14 -4.39
CA THR A 44 -5.52 -10.77 -3.89
C THR A 44 -6.60 -10.81 -4.98
N GLY A 45 -6.40 -11.55 -6.05
CA GLY A 45 -7.37 -11.75 -7.12
C GLY A 45 -7.10 -10.93 -8.39
N ASN A 46 -5.83 -10.64 -8.68
CA ASN A 46 -5.40 -9.86 -9.84
C ASN A 46 -6.06 -8.47 -9.89
N LEU A 47 -6.11 -7.79 -8.74
CA LEU A 47 -6.65 -6.45 -8.64
C LEU A 47 -5.85 -5.45 -9.47
N GLN A 48 -6.54 -4.40 -9.94
CA GLN A 48 -5.90 -3.27 -10.59
C GLN A 48 -5.32 -2.29 -9.55
N PRO A 49 -4.32 -1.46 -9.91
CA PRO A 49 -3.74 -0.51 -8.97
C PRO A 49 -4.75 0.43 -8.29
N TRP A 50 -5.81 0.81 -8.97
CA TRP A 50 -6.86 1.67 -8.41
C TRP A 50 -7.83 0.95 -7.45
N GLU A 51 -7.71 -0.36 -7.30
CA GLU A 51 -8.50 -1.16 -6.36
C GLU A 51 -7.76 -1.39 -5.03
N GLY A 52 -6.53 -0.86 -4.92
CA GLY A 52 -5.69 -1.00 -3.75
C GLY A 52 -5.41 0.32 -3.03
N ILE A 53 -5.05 0.22 -1.77
CA ILE A 53 -4.44 1.29 -0.98
C ILE A 53 -3.16 0.73 -0.36
N VAL A 54 -2.06 1.43 -0.55
CA VAL A 54 -0.80 1.13 0.16
C VAL A 54 -0.75 1.94 1.44
N VAL A 55 -0.47 1.29 2.56
CA VAL A 55 -0.19 1.93 3.85
C VAL A 55 1.27 1.66 4.21
N GLU A 56 2.06 2.70 4.36
CA GLU A 56 3.52 2.60 4.54
C GLU A 56 4.06 3.60 5.56
N ASN A 57 5.19 3.23 6.17
CA ASN A 57 5.88 4.07 7.15
C ASN A 57 7.34 4.36 6.77
N THR A 58 7.78 3.96 5.59
CA THR A 58 9.16 4.13 5.14
C THR A 58 9.24 4.85 3.79
N PRO A 59 10.28 5.68 3.56
CA PRO A 59 10.48 6.35 2.27
C PRO A 59 10.56 5.37 1.08
N LEU A 60 11.22 4.23 1.26
CA LEU A 60 11.33 3.20 0.21
C LEU A 60 9.99 2.54 -0.08
N GLY A 61 9.18 2.32 0.97
CA GLY A 61 7.84 1.75 0.81
C GLY A 61 6.88 2.72 0.11
N VAL A 62 6.90 4.00 0.49
CA VAL A 62 6.11 5.04 -0.19
C VAL A 62 6.47 5.11 -1.67
N ARG A 63 7.78 5.16 -2.00
CA ARG A 63 8.24 5.13 -3.40
C ARG A 63 7.73 3.91 -4.17
N ALA A 64 7.74 2.75 -3.55
CA ALA A 64 7.26 1.52 -4.18
C ALA A 64 5.75 1.56 -4.44
N GLY A 65 4.95 2.07 -3.49
CA GLY A 65 3.51 2.26 -3.67
C GLY A 65 3.18 3.23 -4.80
N VAL A 66 3.86 4.36 -4.83
CA VAL A 66 3.73 5.38 -5.90
C VAL A 66 4.15 4.80 -7.26
N ALA A 67 5.27 4.07 -7.31
CA ALA A 67 5.74 3.42 -8.53
C ALA A 67 4.77 2.33 -9.05
N ALA A 68 3.98 1.72 -8.16
CA ALA A 68 2.93 0.77 -8.52
C ALA A 68 1.65 1.47 -9.01
N ASN A 69 1.58 2.80 -9.00
CA ASN A 69 0.38 3.61 -9.28
C ASN A 69 -0.79 3.30 -8.33
N ILE A 70 -0.50 2.93 -7.09
CA ILE A 70 -1.49 2.66 -6.05
C ILE A 70 -1.61 3.89 -5.15
N PHE A 71 -2.83 4.22 -4.73
CA PHE A 71 -3.05 5.27 -3.73
C PHE A 71 -2.25 4.95 -2.46
N THR A 72 -1.35 5.85 -2.08
CA THR A 72 -0.38 5.58 -1.03
C THR A 72 -0.57 6.51 0.16
N VAL A 73 -0.81 5.93 1.31
CA VAL A 73 -0.94 6.59 2.61
C VAL A 73 0.34 6.37 3.41
N ALA A 74 0.96 7.44 3.85
CA ALA A 74 2.10 7.39 4.75
C ALA A 74 1.64 7.50 6.22
N ILE A 75 2.20 6.66 7.09
CA ILE A 75 2.00 6.74 8.54
C ILE A 75 3.34 7.07 9.18
N ASN A 76 3.53 8.31 9.62
CA ASN A 76 4.75 8.74 10.28
C ASN A 76 4.60 8.74 11.81
N SER A 77 4.68 7.57 12.41
CA SER A 77 4.73 7.41 13.87
C SER A 77 6.15 7.39 14.44
N GLY A 78 7.15 7.56 13.59
CA GLY A 78 8.57 7.49 13.93
C GLY A 78 9.26 8.85 13.99
N PRO A 79 10.59 8.85 14.16
CA PRO A 79 11.38 10.08 14.33
C PRO A 79 11.79 10.75 13.03
N ILE A 80 11.42 10.22 11.86
CA ILE A 80 11.81 10.82 10.58
C ILE A 80 10.97 12.06 10.29
N PRO A 81 11.54 13.09 9.61
CA PRO A 81 10.78 14.25 9.18
C PRO A 81 9.65 13.88 8.19
N ASP A 82 8.52 14.56 8.26
CA ASP A 82 7.35 14.28 7.40
C ASP A 82 7.67 14.39 5.90
N ASN A 83 8.55 15.31 5.53
CA ASN A 83 8.96 15.51 4.14
C ASN A 83 9.71 14.29 3.57
N GLU A 84 10.36 13.47 4.39
CA GLU A 84 10.98 12.21 3.93
C GLU A 84 9.95 11.21 3.36
N LEU A 85 8.69 11.32 3.78
CA LEU A 85 7.59 10.51 3.27
C LEU A 85 6.77 11.25 2.21
N SER A 86 6.39 12.50 2.46
CA SER A 86 5.55 13.28 1.56
C SER A 86 6.24 13.59 0.23
N ASP A 87 7.53 13.93 0.24
CA ASP A 87 8.31 14.21 -0.98
C ASP A 87 8.54 12.96 -1.84
N LYS A 88 8.24 11.75 -1.33
CA LYS A 88 8.25 10.52 -2.11
C LYS A 88 6.93 10.28 -2.87
N GLY A 89 5.95 11.17 -2.69
CA GLY A 89 4.70 11.18 -3.44
C GLY A 89 3.53 10.49 -2.76
N SER A 90 3.56 10.31 -1.42
CA SER A 90 2.38 9.83 -0.71
C SER A 90 1.20 10.77 -0.94
N ASN A 91 0.01 10.21 -1.11
CA ASN A 91 -1.22 10.97 -1.31
C ASN A 91 -1.70 11.63 -0.01
N LEU A 92 -1.50 10.95 1.11
CA LEU A 92 -1.85 11.41 2.45
C LEU A 92 -0.76 11.01 3.44
N LEU A 93 -0.67 11.77 4.54
CA LEU A 93 0.22 11.48 5.66
C LEU A 93 -0.54 11.62 6.98
N TYR A 94 -0.40 10.60 7.82
CA TYR A 94 -0.90 10.57 9.20
C TYR A 94 0.25 10.36 10.17
N HIS A 95 0.10 10.81 11.41
CA HIS A 95 1.10 10.57 12.45
C HIS A 95 0.78 9.32 13.28
N GLN A 96 -0.45 8.80 13.20
CA GLN A 96 -0.85 7.60 13.93
C GLN A 96 -1.81 6.72 13.11
N MET A 97 -1.68 5.42 13.28
CA MET A 97 -2.56 4.45 12.63
C MET A 97 -4.04 4.63 13.02
N THR A 98 -4.31 5.09 14.25
CA THR A 98 -5.68 5.36 14.73
C THR A 98 -6.36 6.47 13.96
N GLU A 99 -5.63 7.53 13.57
CA GLU A 99 -6.16 8.60 12.72
C GLU A 99 -6.54 8.06 11.35
N PHE A 100 -5.67 7.26 10.76
CA PHE A 100 -5.94 6.58 9.49
C PHE A 100 -7.19 5.69 9.59
N CYS A 101 -7.33 4.89 10.66
CA CYS A 101 -8.48 4.01 10.86
C CYS A 101 -9.80 4.80 10.98
N ASN A 102 -9.78 5.95 11.65
CA ASN A 102 -10.96 6.81 11.79
C ASN A 102 -11.43 7.39 10.44
N ASP A 103 -10.49 7.66 9.54
CA ASP A 103 -10.76 8.26 8.23
C ASP A 103 -10.94 7.21 7.12
N PHE A 104 -10.81 5.93 7.43
CA PHE A 104 -10.66 4.86 6.43
C PHE A 104 -11.77 4.82 5.38
N GLU A 105 -13.04 4.95 5.78
CA GLU A 105 -14.17 4.93 4.84
C GLU A 105 -14.11 6.10 3.85
N SER A 106 -13.79 7.30 4.35
CA SER A 106 -13.61 8.51 3.52
C SER A 106 -12.45 8.36 2.54
N LEU A 107 -11.38 7.66 2.95
CA LEU A 107 -10.21 7.39 2.10
C LEU A 107 -10.51 6.43 0.96
N ILE A 108 -11.28 5.39 1.20
CA ILE A 108 -11.73 4.47 0.15
C ILE A 108 -12.51 5.25 -0.92
N GLU A 109 -13.39 6.14 -0.51
CA GLU A 109 -14.18 6.97 -1.42
C GLU A 109 -13.29 7.91 -2.24
N MET A 110 -12.31 8.59 -1.61
CA MET A 110 -11.32 9.43 -2.30
C MET A 110 -10.48 8.64 -3.30
N ALA A 111 -9.99 7.47 -2.93
CA ALA A 111 -9.21 6.60 -3.80
C ALA A 111 -10.03 6.16 -5.02
N HIS A 112 -11.31 5.85 -4.83
CA HIS A 112 -12.24 5.55 -5.92
C HIS A 112 -12.44 6.72 -6.88
N GLN A 113 -12.63 7.93 -6.36
CA GLN A 113 -12.81 9.14 -7.18
C GLN A 113 -11.57 9.43 -8.03
N GLN A 114 -10.37 9.35 -7.46
CA GLN A 114 -9.12 9.53 -8.21
C GLN A 114 -8.98 8.48 -9.32
N SER A 115 -9.33 7.23 -9.05
CA SER A 115 -9.27 6.16 -10.05
C SER A 115 -10.24 6.39 -11.22
N GLN A 116 -11.42 6.96 -10.97
CA GLN A 116 -12.36 7.33 -12.02
C GLN A 116 -11.80 8.42 -12.94
N ILE A 117 -11.12 9.42 -12.39
CA ILE A 117 -10.44 10.47 -13.17
C ILE A 117 -9.38 9.87 -14.10
N PHE A 118 -8.56 8.94 -13.63
CA PHE A 118 -7.56 8.25 -14.45
C PHE A 118 -8.17 7.40 -15.57
N LYS A 119 -9.30 6.74 -15.32
CA LYS A 119 -10.03 5.99 -16.35
C LYS A 119 -10.56 6.93 -17.45
N THR A 120 -11.15 8.04 -17.07
CA THR A 120 -11.75 9.01 -18.01
C THR A 120 -10.68 9.67 -18.89
N THR A 121 -9.50 10.00 -18.35
CA THR A 121 -8.39 10.58 -19.12
C THR A 121 -7.77 9.59 -20.11
N LYS A 122 -7.82 8.28 -19.85
CA LYS A 122 -7.33 7.25 -20.80
C LYS A 122 -8.32 6.95 -21.94
N THR A 123 -9.61 7.19 -21.75
CA THR A 123 -10.65 6.99 -22.79
C THR A 123 -10.81 8.19 -23.72
N CYS A 124 -10.25 9.35 -23.39
CA CYS A 124 -10.26 10.56 -24.25
C CYS A 124 -9.04 10.66 -25.19
N LYS A 125 -8.28 9.62 -25.35
CA LYS A 125 -7.23 9.46 -26.37
C LYS A 125 -7.62 8.35 -27.32
#